data_127854bf9e094f0023232a2396ae3b7f
#
_entry.id   127854bf9e094f0023232a2396ae3b7f
#
_cell.length_a   1.000
_cell.length_b   1.000
_cell.length_c   1.000
_cell.angle_alpha   90.00
_cell.angle_beta   90.00
_cell.angle_gamma   90.00
#
_symmetry.space_group_name_H-M   'P 1'
#
loop_
_entity.id
_entity.type
_entity.pdbx_description
1 polymer ?
#
loop_
_entity_poly.entity_id
_entity_poly.type
_entity_poly.pdbx_seq_one_letter_code
_entity_poly.pdbx_strand_id
1 'polypeptide(L)'
;KNMTPNKIKVSSLNINEKIISKSAIKVIKKLDQSGYKAFLVGGCIRDLILDIRPKDFDVATDAQPQQIKRLFRNSKLIGRRFRLVHIRYGNEIIEVATFRSSSNSSKKILRDQDGRLIRDNEYGTIEEDVLRRDFRCNAIYYDVLKKRIFDFVGSVQDIRSKKLVLIGNDIDRIREDPVRMIRAVRFSTKLGFSLSDTLRKAIFDNSNLLRNVPSARIFDEFIKLFMNGFAEKVYLQMIEFGLLKEIFPNLEKELNNN
;
A
#
# COMPACT_ATOMS: atom_id res chain seq x y z
N LYS A 1 15.97 -11.15 -11.10
CA LYS A 1 16.32 -12.09 -10.02
C LYS A 1 15.01 -12.47 -9.33
N ASN A 2 14.68 -13.76 -9.29
CA ASN A 2 13.52 -14.24 -8.55
C ASN A 2 13.77 -13.97 -7.05
N MET A 3 12.93 -13.16 -6.43
CA MET A 3 12.98 -12.91 -4.99
C MET A 3 12.38 -14.13 -4.28
N THR A 4 13.15 -14.75 -3.38
CA THR A 4 12.64 -15.84 -2.56
C THR A 4 12.13 -15.27 -1.24
N PRO A 5 10.86 -15.47 -0.87
CA PRO A 5 10.34 -14.96 0.40
C PRO A 5 10.86 -15.77 1.58
N ASN A 6 11.08 -15.09 2.69
CA ASN A 6 11.18 -15.76 3.98
C ASN A 6 9.77 -16.25 4.38
N LYS A 7 9.60 -17.57 4.51
CA LYS A 7 8.32 -18.20 4.87
C LYS A 7 8.26 -18.43 6.37
N ILE A 8 7.51 -17.57 7.06
CA ILE A 8 7.43 -17.56 8.52
C ILE A 8 6.13 -18.27 8.94
N LYS A 9 6.22 -19.19 9.89
CA LYS A 9 5.03 -19.82 10.49
C LYS A 9 4.28 -18.80 11.33
N VAL A 10 2.96 -18.71 11.19
CA VAL A 10 2.11 -17.76 11.94
C VAL A 10 2.23 -17.97 13.45
N SER A 11 2.39 -19.22 13.90
CA SER A 11 2.57 -19.53 15.33
C SER A 11 3.78 -18.85 15.98
N SER A 12 4.80 -18.47 15.20
CA SER A 12 6.00 -17.75 15.71
C SER A 12 5.81 -16.24 15.85
N LEU A 13 4.66 -15.70 15.42
CA LEU A 13 4.36 -14.27 15.39
C LEU A 13 3.29 -13.84 16.39
N ASN A 14 2.74 -14.76 17.18
CA ASN A 14 1.65 -14.54 18.15
C ASN A 14 0.40 -13.88 17.54
N ILE A 15 0.13 -14.14 16.25
CA ILE A 15 -1.03 -13.59 15.56
C ILE A 15 -2.31 -14.23 16.09
N ASN A 16 -3.26 -13.43 16.54
CA ASN A 16 -4.59 -13.88 16.91
C ASN A 16 -5.43 -14.14 15.63
N GLU A 17 -5.41 -15.38 15.16
CA GLU A 17 -6.17 -15.77 13.96
C GLU A 17 -7.70 -15.64 14.12
N LYS A 18 -8.21 -15.61 15.36
CA LYS A 18 -9.67 -15.53 15.64
C LYS A 18 -10.29 -14.20 15.22
N ILE A 19 -9.50 -13.14 15.14
CA ILE A 19 -9.97 -11.81 14.74
C ILE A 19 -9.93 -11.59 13.22
N ILE A 20 -9.39 -12.55 12.45
CA ILE A 20 -9.38 -12.48 10.99
C ILE A 20 -10.81 -12.60 10.47
N SER A 21 -11.17 -11.74 9.52
CA SER A 21 -12.49 -11.74 8.90
C SER A 21 -12.85 -13.12 8.31
N LYS A 22 -13.96 -13.66 8.75
CA LYS A 22 -14.51 -14.91 8.19
C LYS A 22 -14.87 -14.74 6.71
N SER A 23 -15.27 -13.55 6.29
CA SER A 23 -15.59 -13.24 4.90
C SER A 23 -14.32 -13.24 4.04
N ALA A 24 -13.22 -12.65 4.52
CA ALA A 24 -11.93 -12.69 3.83
C ALA A 24 -11.42 -14.12 3.67
N ILE A 25 -11.56 -14.97 4.72
CA ILE A 25 -11.20 -16.40 4.63
C ILE A 25 -12.07 -17.13 3.60
N LYS A 26 -13.38 -16.84 3.52
CA LYS A 26 -14.25 -17.42 2.50
C LYS A 26 -13.84 -17.02 1.09
N VAL A 27 -13.47 -15.77 0.89
CA VAL A 27 -12.97 -15.27 -0.41
C VAL A 27 -11.70 -16.02 -0.81
N ILE A 28 -10.73 -16.12 0.09
CA ILE A 28 -9.45 -16.82 -0.18
C ILE A 28 -9.69 -18.29 -0.48
N LYS A 29 -10.52 -19.00 0.30
CA LYS A 29 -10.86 -20.40 0.06
C LYS A 29 -11.48 -20.62 -1.33
N LYS A 30 -12.41 -19.74 -1.73
CA LYS A 30 -13.06 -19.85 -3.02
C LYS A 30 -12.12 -19.59 -4.19
N LEU A 31 -11.20 -18.63 -4.05
CA LEU A 31 -10.15 -18.38 -5.04
C LEU A 31 -9.22 -19.60 -5.16
N ASP A 32 -8.74 -20.14 -4.03
CA ASP A 32 -7.86 -21.30 -4.00
C ASP A 32 -8.52 -22.55 -4.62
N GLN A 33 -9.78 -22.84 -4.29
CA GLN A 33 -10.58 -23.92 -4.90
C GLN A 33 -10.78 -23.76 -6.41
N SER A 34 -10.68 -22.53 -6.91
CA SER A 34 -10.76 -22.20 -8.34
C SER A 34 -9.38 -22.19 -9.03
N GLY A 35 -8.32 -22.61 -8.33
CA GLY A 35 -6.97 -22.72 -8.86
C GLY A 35 -6.14 -21.43 -8.80
N TYR A 36 -6.60 -20.40 -8.09
CA TYR A 36 -5.89 -19.14 -7.95
C TYR A 36 -5.14 -19.06 -6.63
N LYS A 37 -3.97 -18.42 -6.66
CA LYS A 37 -3.26 -18.04 -5.44
C LYS A 37 -3.98 -16.85 -4.79
N ALA A 38 -4.17 -16.87 -3.48
CA ALA A 38 -4.80 -15.79 -2.75
C ALA A 38 -4.20 -15.63 -1.35
N PHE A 39 -3.97 -14.38 -0.96
CA PHE A 39 -3.32 -14.02 0.30
C PHE A 39 -4.06 -12.84 0.93
N LEU A 40 -4.14 -12.82 2.26
CA LEU A 40 -4.29 -11.52 2.95
C LEU A 40 -3.05 -10.69 2.69
N VAL A 41 -3.19 -9.37 2.59
CA VAL A 41 -2.05 -8.51 2.24
C VAL A 41 -2.08 -7.17 2.97
N GLY A 42 -0.91 -6.63 3.25
CA GLY A 42 -0.76 -5.23 3.63
C GLY A 42 -1.04 -4.94 5.10
N GLY A 43 -1.76 -3.83 5.32
CA GLY A 43 -1.96 -3.25 6.65
C GLY A 43 -2.61 -4.18 7.67
N CYS A 44 -3.52 -5.06 7.25
CA CYS A 44 -4.17 -5.98 8.16
C CYS A 44 -3.18 -6.96 8.81
N ILE A 45 -2.17 -7.42 8.09
CA ILE A 45 -1.18 -8.34 8.64
C ILE A 45 -0.22 -7.62 9.58
N ARG A 46 0.21 -6.41 9.21
CA ARG A 46 0.98 -5.53 10.09
C ARG A 46 0.25 -5.32 11.41
N ASP A 47 -1.03 -4.97 11.35
CA ASP A 47 -1.85 -4.71 12.52
C ASP A 47 -1.99 -5.98 13.38
N LEU A 48 -2.20 -7.15 12.78
CA LEU A 48 -2.23 -8.44 13.48
C LEU A 48 -0.90 -8.75 14.20
N ILE A 49 0.25 -8.45 13.58
CA ILE A 49 1.58 -8.64 14.21
C ILE A 49 1.78 -7.71 15.41
N LEU A 50 1.18 -6.51 15.37
CA LEU A 50 1.21 -5.51 16.46
C LEU A 50 0.11 -5.73 17.51
N ASP A 51 -0.65 -6.82 17.43
CA ASP A 51 -1.82 -7.10 18.28
C ASP A 51 -2.88 -5.99 18.22
N ILE A 52 -3.02 -5.36 17.06
CA ILE A 52 -4.04 -4.36 16.75
C ILE A 52 -5.13 -5.01 15.90
N ARG A 53 -6.39 -4.78 16.23
CA ARG A 53 -7.50 -5.27 15.42
C ARG A 53 -7.54 -4.52 14.08
N PRO A 54 -7.35 -5.22 12.94
CA PRO A 54 -7.45 -4.58 11.62
C PRO A 54 -8.84 -4.01 11.39
N LYS A 55 -8.90 -2.87 10.72
CA LYS A 55 -10.16 -2.26 10.30
C LYS A 55 -10.74 -2.96 9.07
N ASP A 56 -9.89 -3.23 8.10
CA ASP A 56 -10.24 -3.81 6.80
C ASP A 56 -9.30 -4.97 6.49
N PHE A 57 -9.76 -5.94 5.70
CA PHE A 57 -8.98 -7.08 5.25
C PHE A 57 -8.91 -7.09 3.72
N ASP A 58 -7.71 -6.85 3.20
CA ASP A 58 -7.44 -6.84 1.77
C ASP A 58 -6.89 -8.20 1.32
N VAL A 59 -7.29 -8.63 0.12
CA VAL A 59 -6.84 -9.85 -0.51
C VAL A 59 -6.08 -9.52 -1.79
N ALA A 60 -4.93 -10.17 -1.99
CA ALA A 60 -4.19 -10.13 -3.24
C ALA A 60 -4.18 -11.52 -3.89
N THR A 61 -4.33 -11.59 -5.21
CA THR A 61 -4.46 -12.83 -5.97
C THR A 61 -3.85 -12.72 -7.37
N ASP A 62 -3.55 -13.84 -8.01
CA ASP A 62 -3.21 -13.91 -9.43
C ASP A 62 -4.45 -13.98 -10.33
N ALA A 63 -5.66 -14.14 -9.78
CA ALA A 63 -6.90 -14.03 -10.54
C ALA A 63 -7.10 -12.61 -11.06
N GLN A 64 -7.47 -12.47 -12.34
CA GLN A 64 -7.79 -11.17 -12.94
C GLN A 64 -9.18 -10.66 -12.49
N PRO A 65 -9.44 -9.34 -12.50
CA PRO A 65 -10.68 -8.77 -11.99
C PRO A 65 -11.95 -9.37 -12.60
N GLN A 66 -11.94 -9.70 -13.89
CA GLN A 66 -13.08 -10.32 -14.54
C GLN A 66 -13.30 -11.78 -14.08
N GLN A 67 -12.22 -12.50 -13.79
CA GLN A 67 -12.29 -13.85 -13.23
C GLN A 67 -12.87 -13.82 -11.82
N ILE A 68 -12.38 -12.88 -10.98
CA ILE A 68 -12.92 -12.67 -9.63
C ILE A 68 -14.42 -12.33 -9.70
N LYS A 69 -14.82 -11.43 -10.60
CA LYS A 69 -16.22 -11.05 -10.76
C LYS A 69 -17.11 -12.24 -11.16
N ARG A 70 -16.62 -13.15 -12.00
CA ARG A 70 -17.35 -14.38 -12.38
C ARG A 70 -17.53 -15.32 -11.19
N LEU A 71 -16.53 -15.41 -10.32
CA LEU A 71 -16.58 -16.26 -9.13
C LEU A 71 -17.53 -15.71 -8.05
N PHE A 72 -17.65 -14.40 -7.92
CA PHE A 72 -18.41 -13.75 -6.85
C PHE A 72 -19.55 -12.90 -7.42
N ARG A 73 -20.79 -13.41 -7.36
CA ARG A 73 -21.98 -12.68 -7.83
C ARG A 73 -22.23 -11.37 -7.06
N ASN A 74 -21.86 -11.33 -5.78
CA ASN A 74 -22.00 -10.19 -4.87
C ASN A 74 -20.79 -9.22 -4.96
N SER A 75 -20.19 -9.10 -6.14
CA SER A 75 -19.00 -8.28 -6.35
C SER A 75 -19.22 -7.11 -7.31
N LYS A 76 -18.43 -6.05 -7.12
CA LYS A 76 -18.41 -4.86 -7.98
C LYS A 76 -16.98 -4.52 -8.38
N LEU A 77 -16.77 -4.21 -9.67
CA LEU A 77 -15.49 -3.67 -10.15
C LEU A 77 -15.40 -2.19 -9.78
N ILE A 78 -14.29 -1.80 -9.15
CA ILE A 78 -14.00 -0.44 -8.72
C ILE A 78 -12.73 0.05 -9.40
N GLY A 79 -12.69 1.32 -9.74
CA GLY A 79 -11.54 1.98 -10.35
C GLY A 79 -11.55 1.92 -11.89
N ARG A 80 -11.00 2.99 -12.49
CA ARG A 80 -10.88 3.11 -13.96
C ARG A 80 -9.54 2.58 -14.47
N ARG A 81 -8.45 2.99 -13.84
CA ARG A 81 -7.09 2.66 -14.24
C ARG A 81 -6.59 1.37 -13.60
N PHE A 82 -6.85 1.20 -12.32
CA PHE A 82 -6.48 0.00 -11.57
C PHE A 82 -7.75 -0.60 -11.00
N ARG A 83 -8.20 -1.69 -11.62
CA ARG A 83 -9.45 -2.34 -11.24
C ARG A 83 -9.23 -3.20 -10.01
N LEU A 84 -10.02 -2.90 -8.98
CA LEU A 84 -10.19 -3.69 -7.78
C LEU A 84 -11.55 -4.34 -7.80
N VAL A 85 -11.73 -5.42 -7.08
CA VAL A 85 -13.02 -6.05 -6.92
C VAL A 85 -13.43 -5.95 -5.45
N HIS A 86 -14.53 -5.27 -5.19
CA HIS A 86 -15.18 -5.23 -3.89
C HIS A 86 -16.20 -6.37 -3.80
N ILE A 87 -16.01 -7.29 -2.86
CA ILE A 87 -16.94 -8.38 -2.60
C ILE A 87 -17.67 -8.06 -1.30
N ARG A 88 -19.00 -7.97 -1.35
CA ARG A 88 -19.83 -7.57 -0.21
C ARG A 88 -20.39 -8.76 0.54
N TYR A 89 -20.18 -8.79 1.85
CA TYR A 89 -20.79 -9.72 2.80
C TYR A 89 -21.52 -8.92 3.90
N GLY A 90 -22.83 -8.70 3.73
CA GLY A 90 -23.58 -7.82 4.62
C GLY A 90 -23.01 -6.41 4.64
N ASN A 91 -22.54 -5.96 5.80
CA ASN A 91 -21.91 -4.65 5.97
C ASN A 91 -20.39 -4.67 5.70
N GLU A 92 -19.79 -5.85 5.55
CA GLU A 92 -18.37 -5.99 5.29
C GLU A 92 -18.07 -6.00 3.80
N ILE A 93 -17.03 -5.29 3.39
CA ILE A 93 -16.51 -5.29 2.02
C ILE A 93 -15.10 -5.85 2.06
N ILE A 94 -14.86 -6.89 1.28
CA ILE A 94 -13.50 -7.43 1.06
C ILE A 94 -13.00 -6.90 -0.26
N GLU A 95 -11.91 -6.12 -0.21
CA GLU A 95 -11.21 -5.64 -1.38
C GLU A 95 -10.27 -6.72 -1.90
N VAL A 96 -10.40 -7.05 -3.19
CA VAL A 96 -9.55 -8.04 -3.85
C VAL A 96 -8.81 -7.38 -5.00
N ALA A 97 -7.48 -7.39 -4.91
CA ALA A 97 -6.58 -6.85 -5.92
C ALA A 97 -5.85 -7.99 -6.66
N THR A 98 -5.74 -7.86 -7.97
CA THR A 98 -4.85 -8.72 -8.76
C THR A 98 -3.40 -8.27 -8.58
N PHE A 99 -2.44 -9.19 -8.48
CA PHE A 99 -1.02 -8.86 -8.49
C PHE A 99 -0.68 -8.00 -9.71
N ARG A 100 0.05 -6.92 -9.50
CA ARG A 100 0.43 -5.98 -10.57
C ARG A 100 1.89 -6.14 -10.92
N SER A 101 2.21 -5.96 -12.20
CA SER A 101 3.59 -5.87 -12.64
C SER A 101 4.25 -4.57 -12.15
N SER A 102 5.57 -4.59 -12.06
CA SER A 102 6.35 -3.39 -11.79
C SER A 102 6.42 -2.54 -13.06
N SER A 103 6.18 -1.23 -12.94
CA SER A 103 6.15 -0.26 -14.06
C SER A 103 7.47 -0.14 -14.87
N ASN A 104 8.52 -0.85 -14.48
CA ASN A 104 9.82 -0.88 -15.18
C ASN A 104 9.88 -1.87 -16.34
N SER A 105 8.85 -2.66 -16.60
CA SER A 105 8.74 -3.40 -17.85
C SER A 105 8.22 -2.47 -18.94
N SER A 106 9.09 -1.58 -19.40
CA SER A 106 8.89 -0.69 -20.55
C SER A 106 8.77 -1.50 -21.85
N LYS A 107 7.65 -2.25 -22.01
CA LYS A 107 7.33 -2.89 -23.29
C LYS A 107 5.83 -2.87 -23.53
N LYS A 108 5.48 -2.05 -24.52
CA LYS A 108 4.18 -1.90 -25.19
C LYS A 108 3.14 -1.06 -24.48
N ILE A 109 3.31 0.23 -24.59
CA ILE A 109 2.16 1.14 -24.71
C ILE A 109 1.47 0.74 -26.03
N LEU A 110 0.45 -0.10 -25.95
CA LEU A 110 -0.44 -0.32 -27.08
C LEU A 110 -1.32 0.92 -27.19
N ARG A 111 -1.16 1.64 -28.28
CA ARG A 111 -2.11 2.67 -28.72
C ARG A 111 -3.06 2.01 -29.70
N ASP A 112 -4.34 2.35 -29.62
CA ASP A 112 -5.29 2.01 -30.68
C ASP A 112 -4.95 2.80 -31.95
N GLN A 113 -5.64 2.48 -33.05
CA GLN A 113 -5.45 3.15 -34.36
C GLN A 113 -5.70 4.67 -34.30
N ASP A 114 -6.34 5.16 -33.23
CA ASP A 114 -6.66 6.56 -32.97
C ASP A 114 -5.69 7.22 -31.97
N GLY A 115 -4.60 6.54 -31.57
CA GLY A 115 -3.58 7.07 -30.66
C GLY A 115 -4.00 7.12 -29.19
N ARG A 116 -5.14 6.55 -28.82
CA ARG A 116 -5.59 6.44 -27.43
C ARG A 116 -4.83 5.35 -26.72
N LEU A 117 -4.30 5.65 -25.54
CA LEU A 117 -3.67 4.69 -24.65
C LEU A 117 -4.64 3.56 -24.32
N ILE A 118 -4.48 2.40 -24.97
CA ILE A 118 -5.10 1.16 -24.50
C ILE A 118 -4.38 0.81 -23.22
N ARG A 119 -5.11 0.79 -22.14
CA ARG A 119 -4.62 0.57 -20.78
C ARG A 119 -4.18 -0.87 -20.63
N ASP A 120 -2.89 -1.10 -20.58
CA ASP A 120 -2.37 -2.32 -20.01
C ASP A 120 -2.45 -2.21 -18.48
N ASN A 121 -3.49 -2.81 -17.90
CA ASN A 121 -3.40 -3.33 -16.55
C ASN A 121 -2.42 -4.51 -16.63
N GLU A 122 -1.14 -4.24 -16.55
CA GLU A 122 -0.15 -5.30 -16.53
C GLU A 122 -0.26 -6.02 -15.18
N TYR A 123 -0.83 -7.20 -15.25
CA TYR A 123 -0.86 -8.13 -14.11
C TYR A 123 0.49 -8.83 -14.04
N GLY A 124 0.96 -9.03 -12.83
CA GLY A 124 2.29 -9.55 -12.57
C GLY A 124 2.31 -10.71 -11.60
N THR A 125 3.50 -11.03 -11.15
CA THR A 125 3.74 -12.00 -10.10
C THR A 125 3.62 -11.36 -8.72
N ILE A 126 3.61 -12.17 -7.66
CA ILE A 126 3.62 -11.66 -6.28
C ILE A 126 4.90 -10.86 -6.00
N GLU A 127 6.03 -11.24 -6.56
CA GLU A 127 7.32 -10.55 -6.43
C GLU A 127 7.25 -9.15 -7.04
N GLU A 128 6.64 -9.02 -8.21
CA GLU A 128 6.43 -7.73 -8.86
C GLU A 128 5.47 -6.86 -8.07
N ASP A 129 4.39 -7.44 -7.52
CA ASP A 129 3.44 -6.72 -6.67
C ASP A 129 4.10 -6.20 -5.39
N VAL A 130 5.03 -6.95 -4.79
CA VAL A 130 5.86 -6.50 -3.67
C VAL A 130 6.67 -5.26 -4.05
N LEU A 131 7.43 -5.33 -5.15
CA LEU A 131 8.38 -4.28 -5.54
C LEU A 131 7.71 -2.94 -5.86
N ARG A 132 6.47 -2.94 -6.32
CA ARG A 132 5.75 -1.70 -6.62
C ARG A 132 5.12 -1.03 -5.39
N ARG A 133 4.99 -1.74 -4.25
CA ARG A 133 4.45 -1.16 -3.01
C ARG A 133 5.38 -0.08 -2.48
N ASP A 134 4.87 0.77 -1.59
CA ASP A 134 5.63 1.87 -1.01
C ASP A 134 6.51 1.41 0.17
N PHE A 135 5.90 1.00 1.28
CA PHE A 135 6.62 0.67 2.52
C PHE A 135 6.69 -0.83 2.75
N ARG A 136 7.84 -1.30 3.28
CA ARG A 136 8.07 -2.70 3.61
C ARG A 136 7.02 -3.25 4.57
N CYS A 137 6.64 -2.48 5.60
CA CYS A 137 5.63 -2.91 6.59
C CYS A 137 4.24 -3.18 6.00
N ASN A 138 3.97 -2.73 4.77
CA ASN A 138 2.73 -2.98 4.03
C ASN A 138 2.91 -3.97 2.87
N ALA A 139 4.10 -4.54 2.68
CA ALA A 139 4.42 -5.50 1.61
C ALA A 139 4.58 -6.92 2.17
N ILE A 140 3.61 -7.35 2.93
CA ILE A 140 3.58 -8.63 3.61
C ILE A 140 2.32 -9.38 3.22
N TYR A 141 2.45 -10.70 3.00
CA TYR A 141 1.39 -11.56 2.49
C TYR A 141 1.18 -12.75 3.42
N TYR A 142 -0.05 -13.08 3.69
CA TYR A 142 -0.41 -14.19 4.57
C TYR A 142 -1.27 -15.22 3.84
N ASP A 143 -0.71 -16.42 3.65
CA ASP A 143 -1.44 -17.61 3.23
C ASP A 143 -2.18 -18.19 4.44
N VAL A 144 -3.45 -17.84 4.60
CA VAL A 144 -4.26 -18.26 5.75
C VAL A 144 -4.57 -19.76 5.72
N LEU A 145 -4.53 -20.41 4.56
CA LEU A 145 -4.79 -21.83 4.43
C LEU A 145 -3.59 -22.68 4.85
N LYS A 146 -2.38 -22.21 4.52
CA LYS A 146 -1.11 -22.86 4.91
C LYS A 146 -0.51 -22.31 6.19
N LYS A 147 -1.14 -21.28 6.79
CA LYS A 147 -0.67 -20.61 8.02
C LYS A 147 0.78 -20.13 7.92
N ARG A 148 1.11 -19.49 6.80
CA ARG A 148 2.46 -18.98 6.52
C ARG A 148 2.42 -17.54 6.03
N ILE A 149 3.31 -16.74 6.57
CA ILE A 149 3.59 -15.39 6.09
C ILE A 149 4.74 -15.43 5.10
N PHE A 150 4.57 -14.71 4.01
CA PHE A 150 5.57 -14.52 2.97
C PHE A 150 6.12 -13.10 3.12
N ASP A 151 7.34 -13.01 3.60
CA ASP A 151 8.08 -11.77 3.77
C ASP A 151 9.24 -11.70 2.77
N PHE A 152 9.11 -10.82 1.78
CA PHE A 152 10.07 -10.67 0.69
C PHE A 152 11.12 -9.60 0.96
N VAL A 153 10.84 -8.65 1.87
CA VAL A 153 11.63 -7.42 2.01
C VAL A 153 12.02 -7.07 3.44
N GLY A 154 11.79 -7.98 4.41
CA GLY A 154 12.08 -7.75 5.82
C GLY A 154 10.96 -7.00 6.55
N SER A 155 9.73 -7.15 6.08
CA SER A 155 8.54 -6.49 6.64
C SER A 155 8.32 -6.78 8.12
N VAL A 156 8.48 -8.04 8.56
CA VAL A 156 8.28 -8.45 9.95
C VAL A 156 9.25 -7.76 10.90
N GLN A 157 10.51 -7.63 10.48
CA GLN A 157 11.53 -6.95 11.27
C GLN A 157 11.19 -5.46 11.42
N ASP A 158 10.83 -4.79 10.33
CA ASP A 158 10.46 -3.37 10.33
C ASP A 158 9.23 -3.11 11.20
N ILE A 159 8.22 -4.00 11.14
CA ILE A 159 7.02 -3.91 11.97
C ILE A 159 7.38 -4.02 13.46
N ARG A 160 8.18 -5.03 13.84
CA ARG A 160 8.59 -5.24 15.23
C ARG A 160 9.44 -4.10 15.78
N SER A 161 10.35 -3.56 14.96
CA SER A 161 11.20 -2.42 15.34
C SER A 161 10.50 -1.07 15.17
N LYS A 162 9.24 -1.05 14.71
CA LYS A 162 8.45 0.16 14.43
C LYS A 162 9.19 1.15 13.52
N LYS A 163 9.82 0.63 12.48
CA LYS A 163 10.51 1.42 11.46
C LYS A 163 9.70 1.49 10.18
N LEU A 164 9.65 2.67 9.59
CA LEU A 164 9.06 2.91 8.28
C LEU A 164 10.18 3.03 7.24
N VAL A 165 10.23 2.05 6.33
CA VAL A 165 11.27 1.93 5.30
C VAL A 165 10.59 1.76 3.95
N LEU A 166 11.04 2.51 2.92
CA LEU A 166 10.58 2.32 1.54
C LEU A 166 11.17 1.01 0.95
N ILE A 167 10.46 0.46 -0.01
CA ILE A 167 10.96 -0.66 -0.80
C ILE A 167 11.82 -0.11 -1.94
N GLY A 168 13.09 -0.49 -1.98
CA GLY A 168 14.06 -0.01 -2.97
C GLY A 168 14.88 1.18 -2.49
N ASN A 169 15.42 1.96 -3.42
CA ASN A 169 16.19 3.16 -3.10
C ASN A 169 15.25 4.33 -2.79
N ASP A 170 15.42 4.97 -1.64
CA ASP A 170 14.52 6.02 -1.15
C ASP A 170 14.41 7.19 -2.13
N ILE A 171 15.53 7.65 -2.70
CA ILE A 171 15.56 8.79 -3.64
C ILE A 171 14.83 8.45 -4.94
N ASP A 172 15.11 7.28 -5.52
CA ASP A 172 14.49 6.85 -6.76
C ASP A 172 12.97 6.68 -6.58
N ARG A 173 12.56 6.13 -5.44
CA ARG A 173 11.14 5.94 -5.11
C ARG A 173 10.40 7.25 -4.87
N ILE A 174 11.04 8.25 -4.27
CA ILE A 174 10.48 9.59 -4.12
C ILE A 174 10.39 10.30 -5.47
N ARG A 175 11.40 10.19 -6.33
CA ARG A 175 11.38 10.77 -7.68
C ARG A 175 10.31 10.14 -8.56
N GLU A 176 10.11 8.83 -8.46
CA GLU A 176 9.04 8.11 -9.16
C GLU A 176 7.64 8.63 -8.76
N ASP A 177 7.41 8.84 -7.47
CA ASP A 177 6.15 9.35 -6.94
C ASP A 177 6.39 10.19 -5.66
N PRO A 178 6.50 11.52 -5.79
CA PRO A 178 6.77 12.39 -4.65
C PRO A 178 5.70 12.39 -3.55
N VAL A 179 4.46 11.95 -3.86
CA VAL A 179 3.39 11.79 -2.87
C VAL A 179 3.76 10.79 -1.77
N ARG A 180 4.73 9.90 -2.03
CA ARG A 180 5.28 8.99 -1.01
C ARG A 180 5.85 9.71 0.20
N MET A 181 6.33 10.95 0.05
CA MET A 181 6.80 11.78 1.17
C MET A 181 5.64 12.12 2.12
N ILE A 182 4.50 12.54 1.59
CA ILE A 182 3.29 12.81 2.38
C ILE A 182 2.79 11.53 3.04
N ARG A 183 2.79 10.42 2.30
CA ARG A 183 2.40 9.10 2.80
C ARG A 183 3.33 8.63 3.92
N ALA A 184 4.64 8.93 3.84
CA ALA A 184 5.60 8.61 4.88
C ALA A 184 5.27 9.33 6.19
N VAL A 185 4.97 10.63 6.15
CA VAL A 185 4.51 11.39 7.32
C VAL A 185 3.21 10.79 7.88
N ARG A 186 2.25 10.49 7.02
CA ARG A 186 0.97 9.91 7.41
C ARG A 186 1.13 8.57 8.13
N PHE A 187 1.90 7.65 7.56
CA PHE A 187 2.11 6.33 8.17
C PHE A 187 2.96 6.40 9.43
N SER A 188 4.02 7.23 9.44
CA SER A 188 4.84 7.45 10.62
C SER A 188 3.99 7.94 11.81
N THR A 189 3.17 8.97 11.60
CA THR A 189 2.33 9.52 12.66
C THR A 189 1.22 8.57 13.09
N LYS A 190 0.51 7.96 12.14
CA LYS A 190 -0.60 7.05 12.40
C LYS A 190 -0.16 5.78 13.14
N LEU A 191 0.98 5.22 12.78
CA LEU A 191 1.47 3.95 13.33
C LEU A 191 2.41 4.15 14.52
N GLY A 192 2.92 5.36 14.74
CA GLY A 192 3.99 5.62 15.69
C GLY A 192 5.32 4.98 15.27
N PHE A 193 5.56 4.85 13.95
CA PHE A 193 6.78 4.31 13.39
C PHE A 193 7.78 5.44 13.12
N SER A 194 9.05 5.22 13.46
CA SER A 194 10.12 6.13 13.09
C SER A 194 10.51 5.93 11.61
N LEU A 195 10.74 7.02 10.90
CA LEU A 195 11.34 6.95 9.56
C LEU A 195 12.78 6.43 9.65
N SER A 196 13.22 5.62 8.68
CA SER A 196 14.65 5.30 8.54
C SER A 196 15.45 6.58 8.26
N ASP A 197 16.71 6.62 8.68
CA ASP A 197 17.56 7.81 8.52
C ASP A 197 17.73 8.18 7.04
N THR A 198 17.86 7.17 6.18
CA THR A 198 17.96 7.35 4.73
C THR A 198 16.68 7.96 4.14
N LEU A 199 15.50 7.49 4.58
CA LEU A 199 14.22 8.03 4.15
C LEU A 199 14.00 9.45 4.67
N ARG A 200 14.32 9.72 5.94
CA ARG A 200 14.25 11.07 6.54
C ARG A 200 15.05 12.07 5.71
N LYS A 201 16.32 11.72 5.42
CA LYS A 201 17.21 12.55 4.60
C LYS A 201 16.67 12.73 3.18
N ALA A 202 16.21 11.64 2.55
CA ALA A 202 15.68 11.69 1.19
C ALA A 202 14.43 12.59 1.08
N ILE A 203 13.54 12.58 2.07
CA ILE A 203 12.38 13.48 2.13
C ILE A 203 12.82 14.92 2.24
N PHE A 204 13.72 15.23 3.17
CA PHE A 204 14.21 16.61 3.39
C PHE A 204 14.87 17.16 2.13
N ASP A 205 15.77 16.40 1.50
CA ASP A 205 16.54 16.83 0.33
C ASP A 205 15.68 16.94 -0.96
N ASN A 206 14.50 16.31 -1.01
CA ASN A 206 13.67 16.24 -2.22
C ASN A 206 12.24 16.78 -2.04
N SER A 207 11.97 17.52 -0.97
CA SER A 207 10.63 18.09 -0.68
C SER A 207 10.08 18.95 -1.82
N ASN A 208 10.95 19.65 -2.55
CA ASN A 208 10.62 20.48 -3.70
C ASN A 208 9.95 19.74 -4.86
N LEU A 209 10.12 18.41 -4.96
CA LEU A 209 9.48 17.59 -5.99
C LEU A 209 7.96 17.58 -5.87
N LEU A 210 7.39 17.93 -4.71
CA LEU A 210 5.94 18.04 -4.54
C LEU A 210 5.31 19.09 -5.45
N ARG A 211 6.05 20.12 -5.86
CA ARG A 211 5.57 21.16 -6.80
C ARG A 211 5.12 20.58 -8.15
N ASN A 212 5.67 19.45 -8.55
CA ASN A 212 5.37 18.79 -9.82
C ASN A 212 4.21 17.79 -9.72
N VAL A 213 3.61 17.62 -8.53
CA VAL A 213 2.49 16.69 -8.32
C VAL A 213 1.17 17.40 -8.56
N PRO A 214 0.22 16.81 -9.31
CA PRO A 214 -1.11 17.37 -9.47
C PRO A 214 -1.77 17.65 -8.10
N SER A 215 -2.33 18.86 -7.95
CA SER A 215 -2.92 19.33 -6.70
C SER A 215 -4.01 18.40 -6.15
N ALA A 216 -4.79 17.77 -7.02
CA ALA A 216 -5.81 16.80 -6.61
C ALA A 216 -5.22 15.59 -5.86
N ARG A 217 -4.05 15.08 -6.28
CA ARG A 217 -3.37 13.97 -5.59
C ARG A 217 -2.81 14.40 -4.24
N ILE A 218 -2.25 15.62 -4.16
CA ILE A 218 -1.76 16.17 -2.89
C ILE A 218 -2.93 16.34 -1.93
N PHE A 219 -4.04 16.90 -2.40
CA PHE A 219 -5.23 17.14 -1.61
C PHE A 219 -5.83 15.84 -1.05
N ASP A 220 -5.91 14.79 -1.86
CA ASP A 220 -6.40 13.48 -1.42
C ASP A 220 -5.57 12.88 -0.26
N GLU A 221 -4.24 12.99 -0.32
CA GLU A 221 -3.38 12.51 0.76
C GLU A 221 -3.38 13.47 1.96
N PHE A 222 -3.49 14.78 1.72
CA PHE A 222 -3.57 15.80 2.76
C PHE A 222 -4.81 15.63 3.64
N ILE A 223 -5.99 15.40 3.05
CA ILE A 223 -7.20 15.09 3.83
C ILE A 223 -6.98 13.86 4.71
N LYS A 224 -6.40 12.78 4.16
CA LYS A 224 -6.12 11.56 4.91
C LYS A 224 -5.13 11.78 6.07
N LEU A 225 -4.22 12.75 5.97
CA LEU A 225 -3.30 13.12 7.04
C LEU A 225 -4.05 13.60 8.29
N PHE A 226 -5.02 14.50 8.12
CA PHE A 226 -5.68 15.19 9.24
C PHE A 226 -6.88 14.43 9.79
N MET A 227 -7.47 13.51 9.02
CA MET A 227 -8.62 12.73 9.47
C MET A 227 -8.31 11.62 10.49
N ASN A 228 -7.05 11.43 10.85
CA ASN A 228 -6.62 10.33 11.73
C ASN A 228 -6.39 10.73 13.21
N GLY A 229 -6.72 11.95 13.61
CA GLY A 229 -6.59 12.40 15.01
C GLY A 229 -5.17 12.76 15.45
N PHE A 230 -4.19 12.84 14.53
CA PHE A 230 -2.79 13.18 14.82
C PHE A 230 -2.35 14.51 14.18
N ALA A 231 -3.28 15.45 14.03
CA ALA A 231 -3.06 16.68 13.27
C ALA A 231 -1.82 17.46 13.71
N GLU A 232 -1.58 17.61 15.01
CA GLU A 232 -0.41 18.33 15.55
C GLU A 232 0.91 17.66 15.15
N LYS A 233 1.03 16.33 15.36
CA LYS A 233 2.25 15.59 14.97
C LYS A 233 2.50 15.64 13.47
N VAL A 234 1.44 15.53 12.68
CA VAL A 234 1.48 15.65 11.23
C VAL A 234 2.01 17.03 10.85
N TYR A 235 1.44 18.09 11.41
CA TYR A 235 1.83 19.47 11.15
C TYR A 235 3.32 19.72 11.45
N LEU A 236 3.79 19.29 12.63
CA LEU A 236 5.19 19.43 13.03
C LEU A 236 6.14 18.69 12.07
N GLN A 237 5.82 17.46 11.67
CA GLN A 237 6.64 16.72 10.72
C GLN A 237 6.61 17.34 9.31
N MET A 238 5.46 17.86 8.88
CA MET A 238 5.36 18.55 7.58
C MET A 238 6.22 19.80 7.53
N ILE A 239 6.34 20.52 8.65
CA ILE A 239 7.28 21.66 8.77
C ILE A 239 8.73 21.16 8.78
N GLU A 240 9.05 20.20 9.65
CA GLU A 240 10.41 19.65 9.79
C GLU A 240 11.01 19.23 8.45
N PHE A 241 10.22 18.58 7.61
CA PHE A 241 10.65 18.11 6.29
C PHE A 241 10.50 19.16 5.17
N GLY A 242 10.03 20.36 5.48
CA GLY A 242 9.79 21.39 4.48
C GLY A 242 8.68 21.07 3.47
N LEU A 243 7.81 20.08 3.76
CA LEU A 243 6.73 19.68 2.87
C LEU A 243 5.59 20.71 2.86
N LEU A 244 5.32 21.33 4.00
CA LEU A 244 4.21 22.29 4.14
C LEU A 244 4.39 23.51 3.23
N LYS A 245 5.60 24.07 3.15
CA LYS A 245 5.93 25.21 2.28
C LYS A 245 5.80 24.89 0.79
N GLU A 246 6.01 23.63 0.40
CA GLU A 246 5.90 23.20 -0.98
C GLU A 246 4.43 23.05 -1.42
N ILE A 247 3.55 22.70 -0.46
CA ILE A 247 2.10 22.57 -0.69
C ILE A 247 1.40 23.91 -0.56
N PHE A 248 1.80 24.73 0.41
CA PHE A 248 1.20 26.04 0.73
C PHE A 248 2.27 27.13 0.83
N PRO A 249 2.84 27.58 -0.29
CA PRO A 249 3.96 28.54 -0.28
C PRO A 249 3.63 29.90 0.35
N ASN A 250 2.35 30.26 0.45
CA ASN A 250 1.92 31.53 1.06
C ASN A 250 1.60 31.41 2.55
N LEU A 251 1.40 30.19 3.07
CA LEU A 251 1.02 29.98 4.48
C LEU A 251 2.12 30.43 5.44
N GLU A 252 3.38 30.18 5.09
CA GLU A 252 4.54 30.60 5.89
C GLU A 252 4.68 32.14 6.01
N LYS A 253 4.30 32.84 4.92
CA LYS A 253 4.31 34.33 4.93
C LYS A 253 3.21 34.91 5.81
N GLU A 254 2.05 34.27 5.85
CA GLU A 254 0.92 34.71 6.68
C GLU A 254 1.14 34.40 8.17
N LEU A 255 1.76 33.26 8.48
CA LEU A 255 2.07 32.86 9.87
C LEU A 255 3.19 33.70 10.49
N ASN A 256 4.12 34.25 9.70
CA ASN A 256 5.21 35.11 10.17
C ASN A 256 4.81 36.59 10.23
N ASN A 257 3.64 36.98 9.75
CA ASN A 257 3.12 38.35 9.76
C ASN A 257 2.13 38.60 10.90
N ASN A 258 1.87 37.60 11.76
CA ASN A 258 1.11 37.71 13.00
C ASN A 258 1.98 37.42 14.23
#